data_3b313b5bb5f671e603b4ff9870c7ea8e
#
_entry.id   3b313b5bb5f671e603b4ff9870c7ea8e
#
_cell.length_a   1.000
_cell.length_b   1.000
_cell.length_c   1.000
_cell.angle_alpha   90.00
_cell.angle_beta   90.00
_cell.angle_gamma   90.00
#
_symmetry.space_group_name_H-M   'P 1'
#
loop_
_entity.id
_entity.type
_entity.pdbx_description
1 polymer ?
#
loop_
_entity_poly.entity_id
_entity_poly.type
_entity_poly.pdbx_seq_one_letter_code
_entity_poly.pdbx_strand_id
1 'polypeptide(L)'
;IQPFDSIVTGIYEIIWEPDFLITDYIAVGGMGAAFVNAGMMALISIYFVYSLGMEMDGHTITSCCLMFGFSLFGKNLMNIWAIFLGVFLYAKYHKMHLSNYIYVGIYGTSLSPIITQLMHVVELPIWQRFCVTILVGICIGFVLPPLATHSHYAHKGYSLYNVGFASGIIATVLVSTFKSFGICLLYTSPSPRDLS
;
A
#
# COMPACT_ATOMS: atom_id res chain seq x y z
N ILE A 1 -3.39 -25.64 -14.45
CA ILE A 1 -3.05 -24.31 -15.02
C ILE A 1 -4.37 -23.55 -15.15
N GLN A 2 -4.43 -22.36 -14.59
CA GLN A 2 -5.62 -21.53 -14.65
C GLN A 2 -5.80 -20.99 -16.10
N PRO A 3 -7.00 -21.07 -16.70
CA PRO A 3 -7.23 -20.53 -18.04
C PRO A 3 -7.05 -19.00 -18.05
N PHE A 4 -6.65 -18.45 -19.20
CA PHE A 4 -6.37 -17.02 -19.33
C PHE A 4 -7.57 -16.14 -18.94
N ASP A 5 -8.77 -16.51 -19.37
CA ASP A 5 -10.00 -15.77 -19.04
C ASP A 5 -10.26 -15.71 -17.53
N SER A 6 -9.96 -16.78 -16.79
CA SER A 6 -10.12 -16.80 -15.34
C SER A 6 -9.03 -15.98 -14.62
N ILE A 7 -7.85 -15.82 -15.23
CA ILE A 7 -6.82 -14.90 -14.71
C ILE A 7 -7.29 -13.45 -14.83
N VAL A 8 -7.83 -13.07 -15.98
CA VAL A 8 -8.35 -11.70 -16.20
C VAL A 8 -9.50 -11.40 -15.24
N THR A 9 -10.43 -12.33 -15.09
CA THR A 9 -11.54 -12.21 -14.14
C THR A 9 -11.01 -12.10 -12.69
N GLY A 10 -10.06 -12.94 -12.32
CA GLY A 10 -9.46 -12.90 -10.98
C GLY A 10 -8.69 -11.61 -10.69
N ILE A 11 -8.02 -10.99 -11.68
CA ILE A 11 -7.41 -9.67 -11.52
C ILE A 11 -8.48 -8.61 -11.26
N TYR A 12 -9.60 -8.69 -11.98
CA TYR A 12 -10.73 -7.79 -11.77
C TYR A 12 -11.29 -7.95 -10.35
N GLU A 13 -11.47 -9.16 -9.88
CA GLU A 13 -11.90 -9.46 -8.51
C GLU A 13 -10.92 -8.88 -7.48
N ILE A 14 -9.60 -9.09 -7.64
CA ILE A 14 -8.56 -8.51 -6.77
C ILE A 14 -8.65 -6.99 -6.71
N ILE A 15 -8.92 -6.30 -7.80
CA ILE A 15 -8.97 -4.82 -7.85
C ILE A 15 -10.19 -4.28 -7.10
N TRP A 16 -11.32 -4.97 -7.16
CA TRP A 16 -12.60 -4.50 -6.60
C TRP A 16 -12.95 -5.12 -5.25
N GLU A 17 -12.16 -6.09 -4.78
CA GLU A 17 -12.36 -6.66 -3.45
C GLU A 17 -12.14 -5.59 -2.37
N PRO A 18 -13.02 -5.49 -1.37
CA PRO A 18 -12.74 -4.66 -0.19
C PRO A 18 -11.55 -5.24 0.56
N ASP A 19 -10.36 -4.68 0.33
CA ASP A 19 -9.15 -5.14 0.99
C ASP A 19 -9.20 -4.88 2.49
N PHE A 20 -8.91 -5.92 3.25
CA PHE A 20 -8.42 -5.79 4.61
C PHE A 20 -6.90 -5.56 4.57
N LEU A 21 -6.28 -5.22 5.69
CA LEU A 21 -4.83 -5.03 5.72
C LEU A 21 -4.06 -6.28 5.23
N ILE A 22 -4.65 -7.44 5.42
CA ILE A 22 -4.17 -8.73 4.90
C ILE A 22 -5.36 -9.43 4.23
N THR A 23 -5.42 -9.37 2.91
CA THR A 23 -6.40 -10.06 2.07
C THR A 23 -5.69 -11.10 1.23
N ASP A 24 -6.09 -12.35 1.32
CA ASP A 24 -5.48 -13.43 0.52
C ASP A 24 -5.97 -13.37 -0.95
N TYR A 25 -5.18 -12.75 -1.80
CA TYR A 25 -5.50 -12.62 -3.22
C TYR A 25 -5.50 -13.96 -3.99
N ILE A 26 -4.87 -15.00 -3.43
CA ILE A 26 -4.96 -16.35 -4.01
C ILE A 26 -6.35 -16.91 -3.78
N ALA A 27 -6.93 -16.66 -2.61
CA ALA A 27 -8.30 -17.07 -2.31
C ALA A 27 -9.35 -16.26 -3.10
N VAL A 28 -9.09 -14.96 -3.33
CA VAL A 28 -10.00 -14.05 -4.05
C VAL A 28 -9.98 -14.31 -5.56
N GLY A 29 -8.83 -14.14 -6.21
CA GLY A 29 -8.71 -14.16 -7.69
C GLY A 29 -8.07 -15.45 -8.24
N GLY A 30 -7.65 -16.35 -7.35
CA GLY A 30 -6.90 -17.55 -7.73
C GLY A 30 -5.41 -17.29 -7.90
N MET A 31 -4.64 -18.38 -7.89
CA MET A 31 -3.19 -18.35 -7.91
C MET A 31 -2.62 -17.57 -9.11
N GLY A 32 -3.15 -17.79 -10.33
CA GLY A 32 -2.67 -17.14 -11.54
C GLY A 32 -2.82 -15.62 -11.49
N ALA A 33 -4.00 -15.12 -11.10
CA ALA A 33 -4.28 -13.69 -10.98
C ALA A 33 -3.43 -13.03 -9.88
N ALA A 34 -3.29 -13.66 -8.71
CA ALA A 34 -2.46 -13.15 -7.62
C ALA A 34 -0.99 -13.01 -8.02
N PHE A 35 -0.42 -14.01 -8.70
CA PHE A 35 0.97 -13.94 -9.18
C PHE A 35 1.17 -12.95 -10.33
N VAL A 36 0.18 -12.78 -11.22
CA VAL A 36 0.24 -11.74 -12.26
C VAL A 36 0.20 -10.35 -11.62
N ASN A 37 -0.70 -10.11 -10.67
CA ASN A 37 -0.72 -8.85 -9.89
C ASN A 37 0.63 -8.59 -9.22
N ALA A 38 1.16 -9.55 -8.50
CA ALA A 38 2.44 -9.43 -7.79
C ALA A 38 3.62 -9.20 -8.76
N GLY A 39 3.65 -9.90 -9.89
CA GLY A 39 4.65 -9.71 -10.94
C GLY A 39 4.61 -8.32 -11.56
N MET A 40 3.42 -7.82 -11.88
CA MET A 40 3.25 -6.45 -12.42
C MET A 40 3.68 -5.39 -11.40
N MET A 41 3.38 -5.58 -10.13
CA MET A 41 3.80 -4.68 -9.07
C MET A 41 5.32 -4.66 -8.87
N ALA A 42 5.98 -5.81 -8.96
CA ALA A 42 7.43 -5.89 -8.97
C ALA A 42 8.04 -5.17 -10.18
N LEU A 43 7.47 -5.35 -11.37
CA LEU A 43 7.91 -4.66 -12.59
C LEU A 43 7.75 -3.14 -12.48
N ILE A 44 6.67 -2.65 -11.87
CA ILE A 44 6.47 -1.23 -11.60
C ILE A 44 7.57 -0.71 -10.67
N SER A 45 7.92 -1.42 -9.61
CA SER A 45 8.99 -0.98 -8.70
C SER A 45 10.35 -0.96 -9.38
N ILE A 46 10.67 -1.97 -10.19
CA ILE A 46 11.89 -2.01 -11.01
C ILE A 46 11.92 -0.83 -11.98
N TYR A 47 10.80 -0.57 -12.67
CA TYR A 47 10.69 0.56 -13.60
C TYR A 47 10.95 1.91 -12.91
N PHE A 48 10.39 2.15 -11.73
CA PHE A 48 10.65 3.38 -10.98
C PHE A 48 12.11 3.52 -10.58
N VAL A 49 12.72 2.48 -10.04
CA VAL A 49 14.15 2.51 -9.64
C VAL A 49 15.04 2.77 -10.86
N TYR A 50 14.77 2.08 -11.97
CA TYR A 50 15.53 2.25 -13.22
C TYR A 50 15.34 3.65 -13.83
N SER A 51 14.11 4.14 -13.91
CA SER A 51 13.79 5.46 -14.48
C SER A 51 14.38 6.63 -13.69
N LEU A 52 14.63 6.44 -12.40
CA LEU A 52 15.29 7.41 -11.54
C LEU A 52 16.82 7.29 -11.54
N GLY A 53 17.38 6.39 -12.35
CA GLY A 53 18.83 6.19 -12.49
C GLY A 53 19.51 5.66 -11.21
N MET A 54 18.76 4.90 -10.40
CA MET A 54 19.30 4.36 -9.16
C MET A 54 20.08 3.07 -9.40
N GLU A 55 21.12 2.86 -8.62
CA GLU A 55 21.93 1.65 -8.68
C GLU A 55 21.17 0.43 -8.12
N MET A 56 21.45 -0.73 -8.70
CA MET A 56 20.88 -2.01 -8.26
C MET A 56 21.66 -2.54 -7.06
N ASP A 57 21.30 -2.07 -5.89
CA ASP A 57 21.87 -2.48 -4.62
C ASP A 57 20.96 -3.45 -3.83
N GLY A 58 21.38 -3.82 -2.62
CA GLY A 58 20.59 -4.68 -1.74
C GLY A 58 19.25 -4.07 -1.33
N HIS A 59 19.16 -2.73 -1.23
CA HIS A 59 17.89 -2.04 -0.95
C HIS A 59 16.91 -2.15 -2.11
N THR A 60 17.40 -2.03 -3.33
CA THR A 60 16.60 -2.20 -4.55
C THR A 60 16.01 -3.59 -4.62
N ILE A 61 16.86 -4.63 -4.45
CA ILE A 61 16.41 -6.03 -4.50
C ILE A 61 15.36 -6.29 -3.42
N THR A 62 15.63 -5.85 -2.19
CA THR A 62 14.70 -6.02 -1.06
C THR A 62 13.37 -5.31 -1.33
N SER A 63 13.41 -4.09 -1.88
CA SER A 63 12.21 -3.32 -2.22
C SER A 63 11.33 -4.04 -3.25
N CYS A 64 11.96 -4.58 -4.30
CA CYS A 64 11.25 -5.32 -5.34
C CYS A 64 10.64 -6.61 -4.80
N CYS A 65 11.40 -7.36 -3.97
CA CYS A 65 10.90 -8.58 -3.33
C CYS A 65 9.74 -8.29 -2.36
N LEU A 66 9.83 -7.23 -1.56
CA LEU A 66 8.74 -6.83 -0.66
C LEU A 66 7.53 -6.31 -1.44
N MET A 67 7.75 -5.58 -2.54
CA MET A 67 6.65 -5.16 -3.41
C MET A 67 5.90 -6.37 -3.96
N PHE A 68 6.63 -7.38 -4.46
CA PHE A 68 6.06 -8.64 -4.91
C PHE A 68 5.29 -9.35 -3.79
N GLY A 69 5.93 -9.55 -2.63
CA GLY A 69 5.34 -10.29 -1.51
C GLY A 69 4.06 -9.64 -0.97
N PHE A 70 4.08 -8.33 -0.72
CA PHE A 70 2.88 -7.61 -0.25
C PHE A 70 1.77 -7.54 -1.30
N SER A 71 2.09 -7.70 -2.57
CA SER A 71 1.10 -7.70 -3.65
C SER A 71 0.35 -9.03 -3.79
N LEU A 72 0.69 -10.02 -2.97
CA LEU A 72 -0.13 -11.22 -2.76
C LEU A 72 -1.21 -11.02 -1.68
N PHE A 73 -1.14 -9.92 -0.89
CA PHE A 73 -1.93 -9.75 0.34
C PHE A 73 -2.59 -8.37 0.50
N GLY A 74 -2.87 -7.63 -0.54
CA GLY A 74 -3.61 -6.37 -0.39
C GLY A 74 -3.06 -5.18 -1.17
N LYS A 75 -1.94 -5.32 -1.88
CA LYS A 75 -1.50 -4.33 -2.86
C LYS A 75 -1.97 -4.73 -4.24
N ASN A 76 -2.65 -3.84 -4.91
CA ASN A 76 -3.04 -4.03 -6.30
C ASN A 76 -2.67 -2.82 -7.17
N LEU A 77 -2.83 -2.98 -8.46
CA LEU A 77 -2.46 -1.95 -9.44
C LEU A 77 -3.16 -0.60 -9.28
N MET A 78 -4.28 -0.57 -8.57
CA MET A 78 -5.08 0.66 -8.43
C MET A 78 -4.82 1.40 -7.13
N ASN A 79 -4.53 0.69 -6.02
CA ASN A 79 -4.52 1.30 -4.69
C ASN A 79 -3.19 1.95 -4.25
N ILE A 80 -2.12 1.79 -5.02
CA ILE A 80 -0.79 2.31 -4.66
C ILE A 80 -0.57 3.79 -5.05
N TRP A 81 -1.27 4.27 -6.08
CA TRP A 81 -0.93 5.53 -6.75
C TRP A 81 -1.12 6.77 -5.88
N ALA A 82 -2.14 6.76 -5.02
CA ALA A 82 -2.39 7.88 -4.11
C ALA A 82 -1.23 8.09 -3.13
N ILE A 83 -0.65 6.99 -2.61
CA ILE A 83 0.51 7.05 -1.70
C ILE A 83 1.76 7.52 -2.47
N PHE A 84 2.02 6.97 -3.67
CA PHE A 84 3.13 7.44 -4.50
C PHE A 84 3.00 8.93 -4.85
N LEU A 85 1.79 9.40 -5.15
CA LEU A 85 1.54 10.82 -5.40
C LEU A 85 1.86 11.65 -4.16
N GLY A 86 1.50 11.19 -2.96
CA GLY A 86 1.84 11.86 -1.71
C GLY A 86 3.35 11.98 -1.49
N VAL A 87 4.11 10.90 -1.72
CA VAL A 87 5.58 10.90 -1.64
C VAL A 87 6.19 11.83 -2.69
N PHE A 88 5.66 11.83 -3.92
CA PHE A 88 6.10 12.75 -4.98
C PHE A 88 5.85 14.21 -4.61
N LEU A 89 4.68 14.54 -4.07
CA LEU A 89 4.35 15.89 -3.60
C LEU A 89 5.27 16.33 -2.46
N TYR A 90 5.59 15.42 -1.55
CA TYR A 90 6.57 15.69 -0.48
C TYR A 90 7.95 16.02 -1.03
N ALA A 91 8.47 15.20 -1.94
CA ALA A 91 9.77 15.45 -2.59
C ALA A 91 9.78 16.80 -3.31
N LYS A 92 8.72 17.11 -4.06
CA LYS A 92 8.56 18.38 -4.78
C LYS A 92 8.47 19.58 -3.84
N TYR A 93 7.71 19.48 -2.74
CA TYR A 93 7.58 20.52 -1.72
C TYR A 93 8.92 20.87 -1.10
N HIS A 94 9.73 19.87 -0.78
CA HIS A 94 11.07 20.05 -0.22
C HIS A 94 12.16 20.33 -1.28
N LYS A 95 11.79 20.44 -2.56
CA LYS A 95 12.72 20.64 -3.70
C LYS A 95 13.81 19.57 -3.76
N MET A 96 13.49 18.36 -3.38
CA MET A 96 14.39 17.21 -3.39
C MET A 96 14.05 16.28 -4.56
N HIS A 97 15.03 15.51 -5.01
CA HIS A 97 14.80 14.50 -6.05
C HIS A 97 13.94 13.35 -5.49
N LEU A 98 13.04 12.82 -6.31
CA LEU A 98 12.18 11.69 -5.94
C LEU A 98 12.98 10.44 -5.57
N SER A 99 14.17 10.27 -6.18
CA SER A 99 15.08 9.16 -5.87
C SER A 99 15.40 9.03 -4.37
N ASN A 100 15.45 10.14 -3.63
CA ASN A 100 15.73 10.12 -2.19
C ASN A 100 14.60 9.46 -1.36
N TYR A 101 13.40 9.37 -1.92
CA TYR A 101 12.21 8.90 -1.21
C TYR A 101 11.50 7.73 -1.90
N ILE A 102 12.04 7.23 -3.02
CA ILE A 102 11.37 6.18 -3.79
C ILE A 102 11.19 4.89 -2.97
N TYR A 103 12.19 4.50 -2.20
CA TYR A 103 12.08 3.33 -1.32
C TYR A 103 11.03 3.53 -0.23
N VAL A 104 10.93 4.75 0.32
CA VAL A 104 9.88 5.10 1.27
C VAL A 104 8.51 4.95 0.61
N GLY A 105 8.38 5.36 -0.64
CA GLY A 105 7.17 5.17 -1.44
C GLY A 105 6.83 3.70 -1.63
N ILE A 106 7.80 2.90 -2.11
CA ILE A 106 7.62 1.46 -2.35
C ILE A 106 7.20 0.73 -1.07
N TYR A 107 7.88 0.97 0.05
CA TYR A 107 7.52 0.37 1.34
C TYR A 107 6.20 0.93 1.88
N GLY A 108 5.98 2.23 1.74
CA GLY A 108 4.79 2.92 2.23
C GLY A 108 3.49 2.47 1.58
N THR A 109 3.56 1.95 0.34
CA THR A 109 2.39 1.32 -0.29
C THR A 109 1.91 0.05 0.44
N SER A 110 2.59 -0.41 1.48
CA SER A 110 2.03 -1.43 2.40
C SER A 110 0.75 -0.96 3.09
N LEU A 111 0.50 0.35 3.14
CA LEU A 111 -0.73 0.95 3.66
C LEU A 111 -1.84 1.08 2.59
N SER A 112 -1.59 0.68 1.35
CA SER A 112 -2.59 0.79 0.27
C SER A 112 -3.92 0.04 0.53
N PRO A 113 -3.98 -1.08 1.26
CA PRO A 113 -5.25 -1.70 1.63
C PRO A 113 -6.20 -0.77 2.39
N ILE A 114 -5.67 0.17 3.19
CA ILE A 114 -6.49 1.17 3.88
C ILE A 114 -7.28 2.03 2.87
N ILE A 115 -6.67 2.32 1.71
CA ILE A 115 -7.30 3.09 0.63
C ILE A 115 -8.49 2.32 0.06
N THR A 116 -8.30 1.04 -0.27
CA THR A 116 -9.37 0.19 -0.80
C THR A 116 -10.47 -0.01 0.23
N GLN A 117 -10.11 -0.24 1.49
CA GLN A 117 -11.08 -0.41 2.56
C GLN A 117 -11.93 0.84 2.80
N LEU A 118 -11.31 2.03 2.82
CA LEU A 118 -12.05 3.31 2.93
C LEU A 118 -13.03 3.50 1.80
N MET A 119 -12.67 3.07 0.59
CA MET A 119 -13.56 3.14 -0.57
C MET A 119 -14.86 2.35 -0.38
N HIS A 120 -14.85 1.30 0.44
CA HIS A 120 -16.02 0.44 0.69
C HIS A 120 -16.77 0.80 1.97
N VAL A 121 -16.06 1.21 3.03
CA VAL A 121 -16.66 1.43 4.37
C VAL A 121 -17.29 2.81 4.52
N VAL A 122 -16.81 3.82 3.79
CA VAL A 122 -17.32 5.19 3.93
C VAL A 122 -18.65 5.35 3.21
N GLU A 123 -19.72 5.68 3.96
CA GLU A 123 -21.08 5.88 3.45
C GLU A 123 -21.26 7.29 2.88
N LEU A 124 -20.61 7.57 1.75
CA LEU A 124 -20.74 8.83 1.01
C LEU A 124 -21.09 8.55 -0.46
N PRO A 125 -21.59 9.56 -1.21
CA PRO A 125 -21.71 9.44 -2.66
C PRO A 125 -20.39 9.05 -3.31
N ILE A 126 -20.41 8.25 -4.38
CA ILE A 126 -19.25 7.62 -5.00
C ILE A 126 -18.11 8.63 -5.28
N TRP A 127 -18.43 9.83 -5.77
CA TRP A 127 -17.44 10.87 -6.07
C TRP A 127 -16.75 11.42 -4.82
N GLN A 128 -17.51 11.65 -3.76
CA GLN A 128 -16.96 12.13 -2.49
C GLN A 128 -16.10 11.06 -1.84
N ARG A 129 -16.54 9.82 -1.87
CA ARG A 129 -15.82 8.65 -1.40
C ARG A 129 -14.45 8.52 -2.08
N PHE A 130 -14.44 8.61 -3.42
CA PHE A 130 -13.23 8.58 -4.21
C PHE A 130 -12.27 9.72 -3.84
N CYS A 131 -12.77 10.96 -3.74
CA CYS A 131 -11.96 12.11 -3.34
C CYS A 131 -11.36 11.95 -1.94
N VAL A 132 -12.15 11.53 -0.96
CA VAL A 132 -11.68 11.33 0.42
C VAL A 132 -10.61 10.25 0.46
N THR A 133 -10.83 9.14 -0.22
CA THR A 133 -9.91 7.99 -0.25
C THR A 133 -8.57 8.38 -0.88
N ILE A 134 -8.58 9.11 -2.00
CA ILE A 134 -7.35 9.62 -2.62
C ILE A 134 -6.66 10.62 -1.70
N LEU A 135 -7.40 11.53 -1.09
CA LEU A 135 -6.82 12.53 -0.18
C LEU A 135 -6.11 11.86 1.00
N VAL A 136 -6.74 10.85 1.61
CA VAL A 136 -6.12 10.07 2.69
C VAL A 136 -4.85 9.37 2.21
N GLY A 137 -4.86 8.76 1.01
CA GLY A 137 -3.68 8.14 0.43
C GLY A 137 -2.54 9.14 0.18
N ILE A 138 -2.86 10.34 -0.32
CA ILE A 138 -1.88 11.42 -0.50
C ILE A 138 -1.33 11.88 0.87
N CYS A 139 -2.17 12.04 1.87
CA CYS A 139 -1.75 12.41 3.23
C CYS A 139 -0.81 11.35 3.82
N ILE A 140 -1.13 10.07 3.68
CA ILE A 140 -0.24 8.96 4.09
C ILE A 140 1.12 9.10 3.42
N GLY A 141 1.14 9.21 2.09
CA GLY A 141 2.38 9.32 1.32
C GLY A 141 3.19 10.57 1.64
N PHE A 142 2.54 11.69 1.98
CA PHE A 142 3.20 12.94 2.33
C PHE A 142 3.81 12.92 3.75
N VAL A 143 3.15 12.28 4.70
CA VAL A 143 3.59 12.19 6.11
C VAL A 143 4.66 11.10 6.31
N LEU A 144 4.66 10.08 5.46
CA LEU A 144 5.53 8.92 5.62
C LEU A 144 7.03 9.24 5.56
N PRO A 145 7.56 10.05 4.60
CA PRO A 145 8.99 10.36 4.54
C PRO A 145 9.56 11.02 5.81
N PRO A 146 8.98 12.10 6.36
CA PRO A 146 9.49 12.70 7.58
C PRO A 146 9.38 11.74 8.77
N LEU A 147 8.28 10.97 8.87
CA LEU A 147 8.11 10.03 9.96
C LEU A 147 9.12 8.87 9.88
N ALA A 148 9.38 8.34 8.68
CA ALA A 148 10.40 7.31 8.48
C ALA A 148 11.81 7.80 8.84
N THR A 149 12.14 9.05 8.50
CA THR A 149 13.42 9.65 8.85
C THR A 149 13.57 9.84 10.37
N HIS A 150 12.51 10.31 11.04
CA HIS A 150 12.54 10.53 12.48
C HIS A 150 12.44 9.23 13.28
N SER A 151 11.82 8.17 12.75
CA SER A 151 11.70 6.89 13.44
C SER A 151 13.06 6.27 13.76
N HIS A 152 14.08 6.50 12.92
CA HIS A 152 15.44 6.05 13.20
C HIS A 152 15.98 6.60 14.54
N TYR A 153 15.68 7.84 14.85
CA TYR A 153 16.08 8.45 16.13
C TYR A 153 15.26 7.88 17.30
N ALA A 154 14.01 7.56 17.09
CA ALA A 154 13.12 7.03 18.14
C ALA A 154 13.55 5.63 18.60
N HIS A 155 13.89 4.73 17.67
CA HIS A 155 14.30 3.37 18.01
C HIS A 155 15.83 3.17 18.05
N LYS A 156 16.64 4.23 17.88
CA LYS A 156 18.11 4.22 18.03
C LYS A 156 18.82 3.10 17.24
N GLY A 157 18.31 2.73 16.08
CA GLY A 157 18.86 1.68 15.23
C GLY A 157 18.44 0.24 15.59
N TYR A 158 17.60 0.02 16.61
CA TYR A 158 17.10 -1.31 16.96
C TYR A 158 16.16 -1.92 15.92
N SER A 159 15.50 -1.09 15.10
CA SER A 159 14.67 -1.58 13.99
C SER A 159 15.39 -1.38 12.65
N LEU A 160 15.46 -2.45 11.86
CA LEU A 160 16.00 -2.38 10.50
C LEU A 160 15.02 -1.74 9.49
N TYR A 161 13.73 -1.67 9.86
CA TYR A 161 12.65 -1.19 8.99
C TYR A 161 12.07 0.14 9.48
N ASN A 162 12.78 1.25 9.25
CA ASN A 162 12.31 2.59 9.61
C ASN A 162 10.95 2.92 8.98
N VAL A 163 10.75 2.57 7.71
CA VAL A 163 9.50 2.81 6.99
C VAL A 163 8.38 1.91 7.50
N GLY A 164 8.68 0.64 7.81
CA GLY A 164 7.71 -0.28 8.41
C GLY A 164 7.22 0.18 9.77
N PHE A 165 8.11 0.66 10.62
CA PHE A 165 7.76 1.24 11.92
C PHE A 165 6.90 2.50 11.76
N ALA A 166 7.29 3.41 10.86
CA ALA A 166 6.52 4.61 10.54
C ALA A 166 5.12 4.26 9.99
N SER A 167 5.05 3.28 9.10
CA SER A 167 3.77 2.78 8.55
C SER A 167 2.87 2.21 9.65
N GLY A 168 3.42 1.47 10.60
CA GLY A 168 2.68 0.96 11.75
C GLY A 168 2.08 2.07 12.62
N ILE A 169 2.85 3.14 12.88
CA ILE A 169 2.35 4.31 13.59
C ILE A 169 1.20 4.96 12.82
N ILE A 170 1.38 5.22 11.52
CA ILE A 170 0.35 5.82 10.67
C ILE A 170 -0.91 4.96 10.67
N ALA A 171 -0.78 3.64 10.48
CA ALA A 171 -1.92 2.72 10.49
C ALA A 171 -2.68 2.80 11.81
N THR A 172 -1.97 2.77 12.94
CA THR A 172 -2.59 2.84 14.28
C THR A 172 -3.33 4.15 14.49
N VAL A 173 -2.72 5.28 14.13
CA VAL A 173 -3.34 6.60 14.25
C VAL A 173 -4.58 6.71 13.35
N LEU A 174 -4.46 6.28 12.08
CA LEU A 174 -5.58 6.34 11.14
C LEU A 174 -6.76 5.49 11.59
N VAL A 175 -6.51 4.23 11.95
CA VAL A 175 -7.57 3.32 12.41
C VAL A 175 -8.25 3.84 13.67
N SER A 176 -7.47 4.34 14.63
CA SER A 176 -8.01 4.95 15.84
C SER A 176 -8.85 6.19 15.55
N THR A 177 -8.38 7.03 14.63
CA THR A 177 -9.09 8.24 14.19
C THR A 177 -10.40 7.89 13.49
N PHE A 178 -10.37 6.97 12.51
CA PHE A 178 -11.57 6.55 11.80
C PHE A 178 -12.59 5.87 12.72
N LYS A 179 -12.11 5.06 13.66
CA LYS A 179 -12.97 4.45 14.69
C LYS A 179 -13.68 5.51 15.54
N SER A 180 -13.01 6.62 15.87
CA SER A 180 -13.62 7.73 16.60
C SER A 180 -14.74 8.43 15.84
N PHE A 181 -14.69 8.37 14.49
CA PHE A 181 -15.76 8.86 13.61
C PHE A 181 -16.81 7.79 13.26
N GLY A 182 -16.78 6.63 13.92
CA GLY A 182 -17.71 5.53 13.66
C GLY A 182 -17.36 4.68 12.43
N ILE A 183 -16.22 4.93 11.79
CA ILE A 183 -15.72 4.16 10.65
C ILE A 183 -14.80 3.06 11.19
N CYS A 184 -15.27 1.81 11.15
CA CYS A 184 -14.49 0.67 11.63
C CYS A 184 -13.66 0.09 10.47
N LEU A 185 -12.36 0.31 10.49
CA LEU A 185 -11.42 -0.34 9.59
C LEU A 185 -10.98 -1.67 10.20
N LEU A 186 -11.12 -2.74 9.44
CA LEU A 186 -10.74 -4.09 9.87
C LEU A 186 -9.31 -4.38 9.43
N TYR A 187 -8.48 -4.94 10.32
CA TYR A 187 -7.11 -5.32 10.00
C TYR A 187 -7.00 -6.68 9.33
N THR A 188 -7.96 -7.57 9.61
CA THR A 188 -8.01 -8.93 9.05
C THR A 188 -9.45 -9.25 8.66
N SER A 189 -9.63 -10.23 7.78
CA SER A 189 -10.96 -10.77 7.50
C SER A 189 -11.63 -11.20 8.81
N PRO A 190 -12.92 -10.91 9.01
CA PRO A 190 -13.62 -11.31 10.21
C PRO A 190 -13.53 -12.81 10.38
N SER A 191 -13.17 -13.24 11.60
CA SER A 191 -13.20 -14.65 11.96
C SER A 191 -14.64 -15.17 11.90
N PRO A 192 -14.89 -16.44 11.57
CA PRO A 192 -16.22 -17.04 11.69
C PRO A 192 -16.87 -16.86 13.08
N ARG A 193 -16.06 -16.59 14.12
CA ARG A 193 -16.53 -16.29 15.48
C ARG A 193 -17.04 -14.86 15.65
N ASP A 194 -16.66 -13.95 14.76
CA ASP A 194 -17.10 -12.54 14.82
C ASP A 194 -18.40 -12.33 14.05
N LEU A 195 -18.89 -13.38 13.36
CA LEU A 195 -20.14 -13.40 12.60
C LEU A 195 -21.29 -14.09 13.37
N SER A 196 -21.05 -14.56 14.56
CA SER A 196 -22.04 -15.14 15.47
C SER A 196 -22.37 -14.16 16.59
#